data_fc3995bf61946043fbad923d7e6a2d57
#
_entry.id   fc3995bf61946043fbad923d7e6a2d57
#
_cell.length_a   1.000
_cell.length_b   1.000
_cell.length_c   1.000
_cell.angle_alpha   90.00
_cell.angle_beta   90.00
_cell.angle_gamma   90.00
#
_symmetry.space_group_name_H-M   'P 1'
#
loop_
_entity.id
_entity.type
_entity.pdbx_description
1 polymer ?
#
loop_
_entity_poly.entity_id
_entity_poly.type
_entity_poly.pdbx_seq_one_letter_code
_entity_poly.pdbx_strand_id
1 'polypeptide(L)'
;MGNCKDKDHLPAFTQIDTGPDSPTWLKQAVFYQIYPQSFYDTNGDGIGDILGIIHKLDYLQWLGINAIWINPCFVSPFQDGGYDVMDYYRIAPRYGTNRDLYQLCREAHRRQIKVCLDLVAGHTAIDHPWFKASCQPRRNKYSDRYIWTSSAISEADVPLSFIRGYSERDISYVANCFYFQPALNYGFAKPAACQSWQQPIDAPGPLETRKELMKIMDFWLSHGVDGFRVDMAFSLVKLDPGHKETIKLWQDIVQRIHVLYPKVVLISEWGNPEESIAAGFDIDFMLHFGLEGYTDLMLSEKSFFRRHSDGNIGNFVKLYLEQAAKVQSKGLISVPSANHDVKRPCADGRTVKDLKVIFTFLLTWPGVPFIYYGDEIGMRYIPGLASKEGGYGRTGSRTPMQWDDGPNAGFSMAGKDQLYLPLDPRQNRPTTKKQASDPRSLLNHVRALIALRKRSPALQAVGTLIPLQGENNDRHFAYLRQSGSERFLIVLNPSAQSSQVRITGIKIYNLAPQICHGTQACVEGDNIQIHLDGASYGIFKL
;
A
#
# COMPACT_ATOMS: atom_id res chain seq x y z
N MET A 1 53.47 -3.10 -4.17
CA MET A 1 52.54 -2.80 -5.24
C MET A 1 51.22 -3.49 -4.91
N GLY A 2 50.34 -2.85 -4.19
CA GLY A 2 49.06 -3.40 -3.74
C GLY A 2 47.96 -2.79 -4.57
N ASN A 3 47.22 -3.65 -5.24
CA ASN A 3 46.07 -3.29 -6.02
C ASN A 3 45.01 -2.61 -5.15
N CYS A 4 44.74 -1.35 -5.46
CA CYS A 4 43.58 -0.63 -4.99
C CYS A 4 42.37 -1.29 -5.67
N LYS A 5 41.57 -2.04 -4.94
CA LYS A 5 40.27 -2.54 -5.44
C LYS A 5 39.38 -1.33 -5.63
N ASP A 6 38.93 -1.14 -6.86
CA ASP A 6 37.87 -0.20 -7.22
C ASP A 6 36.69 -0.42 -6.25
N LYS A 7 36.35 0.62 -5.50
CA LYS A 7 35.10 0.66 -4.74
C LYS A 7 33.98 0.79 -5.78
N ASP A 8 33.19 -0.25 -5.92
CA ASP A 8 31.96 -0.21 -6.69
C ASP A 8 31.08 0.93 -6.14
N HIS A 9 31.14 2.08 -6.80
CA HIS A 9 30.18 3.15 -6.56
C HIS A 9 28.85 2.70 -7.13
N LEU A 10 27.83 2.59 -6.29
CA LEU A 10 26.45 2.47 -6.79
C LEU A 10 26.18 3.62 -7.78
N PRO A 11 25.59 3.34 -8.94
CA PRO A 11 25.35 4.36 -9.96
C PRO A 11 24.46 5.47 -9.37
N ALA A 12 24.85 6.73 -9.59
CA ALA A 12 24.01 7.88 -9.28
C ALA A 12 22.64 7.68 -9.94
N PHE A 13 21.59 7.72 -9.15
CA PHE A 13 20.24 7.45 -9.63
C PHE A 13 19.79 8.59 -10.55
N THR A 14 19.44 8.26 -11.78
CA THR A 14 18.82 9.20 -12.70
C THR A 14 17.38 9.45 -12.25
N GLN A 15 16.96 10.71 -12.27
CA GLN A 15 15.64 11.21 -11.93
C GLN A 15 14.53 10.22 -12.35
N ILE A 16 13.74 9.75 -11.39
CA ILE A 16 12.50 9.02 -11.68
C ILE A 16 11.46 10.09 -12.03
N ASP A 17 11.13 10.24 -13.29
CA ASP A 17 9.99 11.07 -13.70
C ASP A 17 8.72 10.22 -13.66
N THR A 18 7.59 10.80 -13.27
CA THR A 18 6.29 10.19 -13.52
C THR A 18 6.14 10.12 -15.05
N GLY A 19 5.75 8.96 -15.57
CA GLY A 19 5.56 8.79 -17.00
C GLY A 19 4.69 9.91 -17.61
N PRO A 20 4.74 10.14 -18.91
CA PRO A 20 4.02 11.23 -19.58
C PRO A 20 2.50 11.17 -19.34
N ASP A 21 1.97 10.00 -19.02
CA ASP A 21 0.54 9.76 -18.82
C ASP A 21 0.10 9.79 -17.36
N SER A 22 1.04 9.76 -16.40
CA SER A 22 0.71 9.81 -14.97
C SER A 22 0.32 11.22 -14.52
N PRO A 23 -0.74 11.36 -13.70
CA PRO A 23 -1.18 12.67 -13.20
C PRO A 23 -0.08 13.40 -12.42
N THR A 24 0.16 14.65 -12.75
CA THR A 24 1.24 15.47 -12.15
C THR A 24 1.14 15.62 -10.63
N TRP A 25 -0.07 15.52 -10.06
CA TRP A 25 -0.30 15.60 -8.62
C TRP A 25 0.36 14.46 -7.83
N LEU A 26 0.65 13.32 -8.48
CA LEU A 26 1.34 12.18 -7.85
C LEU A 26 2.74 12.55 -7.35
N LYS A 27 3.40 13.54 -7.95
CA LYS A 27 4.73 14.00 -7.51
C LYS A 27 4.74 14.45 -6.04
N GLN A 28 3.61 15.02 -5.59
CA GLN A 28 3.42 15.52 -4.23
C GLN A 28 2.46 14.67 -3.40
N ALA A 29 2.06 13.51 -3.92
CA ALA A 29 1.08 12.67 -3.26
C ALA A 29 1.61 12.12 -1.93
N VAL A 30 0.73 12.14 -0.94
CA VAL A 30 0.85 11.41 0.33
C VAL A 30 -0.50 10.74 0.54
N PHE A 31 -0.52 9.43 0.39
CA PHE A 31 -1.72 8.63 0.57
C PHE A 31 -1.96 8.27 2.03
N TYR A 32 -3.23 8.17 2.38
CA TYR A 32 -3.67 7.64 3.65
C TYR A 32 -4.63 6.47 3.41
N GLN A 33 -4.26 5.28 3.88
CA GLN A 33 -5.09 4.10 3.74
C GLN A 33 -6.09 4.03 4.89
N ILE A 34 -7.36 3.86 4.54
CA ILE A 34 -8.48 3.77 5.48
C ILE A 34 -9.09 2.37 5.43
N TYR A 35 -9.12 1.70 6.59
CA TYR A 35 -9.91 0.50 6.81
C TYR A 35 -11.27 0.95 7.37
N PRO A 36 -12.34 1.01 6.54
CA PRO A 36 -13.55 1.78 6.86
C PRO A 36 -14.20 1.34 8.16
N GLN A 37 -14.37 0.05 8.41
CA GLN A 37 -15.01 -0.50 9.60
C GLN A 37 -14.35 -0.14 10.94
N SER A 38 -13.12 0.38 10.89
CA SER A 38 -12.32 0.74 12.07
C SER A 38 -11.90 2.20 12.11
N PHE A 39 -12.42 3.06 11.22
CA PHE A 39 -11.95 4.44 11.13
C PHE A 39 -12.75 5.42 12.01
N TYR A 40 -14.05 5.56 11.79
CA TYR A 40 -14.94 6.37 12.62
C TYR A 40 -16.40 5.96 12.38
N ASP A 41 -17.12 5.69 13.45
CA ASP A 41 -18.51 5.28 13.48
C ASP A 41 -19.41 6.49 13.81
N THR A 42 -20.33 6.83 12.90
CA THR A 42 -21.24 7.96 13.08
C THR A 42 -22.63 7.56 13.57
N ASN A 43 -23.05 6.31 13.38
CA ASN A 43 -24.39 5.84 13.68
C ASN A 43 -24.49 5.09 15.03
N GLY A 44 -23.35 4.76 15.64
CA GLY A 44 -23.26 4.11 16.94
C GLY A 44 -23.50 2.60 16.91
N ASP A 45 -23.26 1.95 15.77
CA ASP A 45 -23.39 0.49 15.63
C ASP A 45 -22.09 -0.29 15.93
N GLY A 46 -20.99 0.42 16.19
CA GLY A 46 -19.68 -0.14 16.46
C GLY A 46 -18.82 -0.40 15.24
N ILE A 47 -19.29 -0.04 14.05
CA ILE A 47 -18.61 -0.19 12.76
C ILE A 47 -18.43 1.19 12.14
N GLY A 48 -17.22 1.52 11.70
CA GLY A 48 -16.96 2.77 11.00
C GLY A 48 -17.67 2.83 9.64
N ASP A 49 -17.96 4.04 9.18
CA ASP A 49 -18.78 4.28 8.00
C ASP A 49 -18.23 5.42 7.11
N ILE A 50 -18.82 5.61 5.92
CA ILE A 50 -18.39 6.63 4.95
C ILE A 50 -18.63 8.05 5.48
N LEU A 51 -19.71 8.29 6.22
CA LEU A 51 -19.94 9.59 6.84
C LEU A 51 -18.86 9.89 7.88
N GLY A 52 -18.37 8.87 8.57
CA GLY A 52 -17.21 8.96 9.47
C GLY A 52 -15.94 9.39 8.75
N ILE A 53 -15.69 8.89 7.56
CA ILE A 53 -14.56 9.35 6.74
C ILE A 53 -14.76 10.84 6.39
N ILE A 54 -15.97 11.26 6.01
CA ILE A 54 -16.28 12.67 5.70
C ILE A 54 -16.00 13.55 6.92
N HIS A 55 -16.43 13.16 8.13
CA HIS A 55 -16.20 13.89 9.37
C HIS A 55 -14.71 14.05 9.71
N LYS A 56 -13.85 13.21 9.19
CA LYS A 56 -12.40 13.24 9.46
C LYS A 56 -11.56 13.81 8.32
N LEU A 57 -12.17 14.31 7.25
CA LEU A 57 -11.44 14.93 6.13
C LEU A 57 -10.64 16.16 6.55
N ASP A 58 -11.15 16.97 7.49
CA ASP A 58 -10.41 18.13 8.00
C ASP A 58 -9.14 17.72 8.75
N TYR A 59 -9.19 16.62 9.50
CA TYR A 59 -8.00 16.05 10.13
C TYR A 59 -6.98 15.59 9.07
N LEU A 60 -7.43 14.90 8.02
CA LEU A 60 -6.54 14.43 6.95
C LEU A 60 -5.91 15.61 6.20
N GLN A 61 -6.69 16.64 5.91
CA GLN A 61 -6.17 17.88 5.32
C GLN A 61 -5.16 18.58 6.23
N TRP A 62 -5.45 18.70 7.53
CA TRP A 62 -4.55 19.26 8.53
C TRP A 62 -3.24 18.47 8.66
N LEU A 63 -3.30 17.14 8.59
CA LEU A 63 -2.12 16.26 8.58
C LEU A 63 -1.27 16.49 7.32
N GLY A 64 -1.89 16.94 6.24
CA GLY A 64 -1.26 17.18 4.96
C GLY A 64 -1.49 16.06 3.94
N ILE A 65 -2.44 15.17 4.19
CA ILE A 65 -2.86 14.14 3.23
C ILE A 65 -3.55 14.78 2.04
N ASN A 66 -3.29 14.27 0.82
CA ASN A 66 -3.93 14.73 -0.41
C ASN A 66 -4.45 13.58 -1.29
N ALA A 67 -4.37 12.35 -0.82
CA ALA A 67 -5.05 11.21 -1.42
C ALA A 67 -5.42 10.19 -0.34
N ILE A 68 -6.58 9.54 -0.49
CA ILE A 68 -7.00 8.42 0.36
C ILE A 68 -7.22 7.17 -0.48
N TRP A 69 -6.86 6.03 0.09
CA TRP A 69 -7.23 4.71 -0.39
C TRP A 69 -8.16 4.07 0.63
N ILE A 70 -9.37 3.70 0.20
CA ILE A 70 -10.38 3.06 1.03
C ILE A 70 -10.38 1.57 0.74
N ASN A 71 -10.13 0.73 1.75
CA ASN A 71 -10.26 -0.72 1.65
C ASN A 71 -11.67 -1.12 1.20
N PRO A 72 -11.93 -2.37 0.73
CA PRO A 72 -13.18 -2.72 0.08
C PRO A 72 -14.41 -2.30 0.87
N CYS A 73 -15.28 -1.54 0.23
CA CYS A 73 -16.51 -1.01 0.84
C CYS A 73 -17.78 -1.42 0.07
N PHE A 74 -17.66 -2.28 -0.93
CA PHE A 74 -18.79 -2.80 -1.70
C PHE A 74 -19.60 -3.83 -0.92
N VAL A 75 -20.80 -4.15 -1.40
CA VAL A 75 -21.63 -5.20 -0.80
C VAL A 75 -20.87 -6.52 -0.78
N SER A 76 -20.78 -7.11 0.39
CA SER A 76 -19.99 -8.32 0.67
C SER A 76 -20.63 -9.12 1.80
N PRO A 77 -20.50 -10.44 1.85
CA PRO A 77 -20.77 -11.22 3.04
C PRO A 77 -19.71 -11.06 4.15
N PHE A 78 -18.60 -10.38 3.84
CA PHE A 78 -17.51 -10.06 4.78
C PHE A 78 -16.81 -11.28 5.38
N GLN A 79 -16.61 -12.32 4.61
CA GLN A 79 -15.81 -13.47 5.03
C GLN A 79 -14.30 -13.17 4.95
N ASP A 80 -13.90 -12.13 4.17
CA ASP A 80 -12.53 -11.63 4.06
C ASP A 80 -12.50 -10.08 4.07
N GLY A 81 -13.11 -9.48 5.10
CA GLY A 81 -13.05 -8.03 5.32
C GLY A 81 -13.56 -7.16 4.16
N GLY A 82 -14.37 -7.71 3.24
CA GLY A 82 -14.90 -7.03 2.07
C GLY A 82 -14.23 -7.41 0.75
N TYR A 83 -13.13 -8.18 0.78
CA TYR A 83 -12.48 -8.68 -0.45
C TYR A 83 -13.27 -9.79 -1.16
N ASP A 84 -14.31 -10.32 -0.57
CA ASP A 84 -15.30 -11.22 -1.13
C ASP A 84 -16.53 -10.41 -1.61
N VAL A 85 -16.42 -9.76 -2.76
CA VAL A 85 -17.44 -8.83 -3.29
C VAL A 85 -18.66 -9.60 -3.80
N MET A 86 -19.85 -9.15 -3.39
CA MET A 86 -21.15 -9.68 -3.83
C MET A 86 -21.88 -8.73 -4.82
N ASP A 87 -21.60 -7.44 -4.76
CA ASP A 87 -22.15 -6.46 -5.72
C ASP A 87 -21.15 -5.29 -5.85
N TYR A 88 -20.54 -5.15 -7.03
CA TYR A 88 -19.54 -4.11 -7.33
C TYR A 88 -20.14 -2.70 -7.53
N TYR A 89 -21.43 -2.59 -7.70
CA TYR A 89 -22.11 -1.33 -8.04
C TYR A 89 -22.78 -0.67 -6.84
N ARG A 90 -22.66 -1.29 -5.65
CA ARG A 90 -23.31 -0.82 -4.43
C ARG A 90 -22.35 -0.83 -3.24
N ILE A 91 -22.40 0.26 -2.48
CA ILE A 91 -21.76 0.35 -1.17
C ILE A 91 -22.50 -0.57 -0.19
N ALA A 92 -21.75 -1.28 0.64
CA ALA A 92 -22.32 -2.14 1.68
C ALA A 92 -23.15 -1.31 2.69
N PRO A 93 -24.37 -1.75 3.02
CA PRO A 93 -25.28 -0.99 3.89
C PRO A 93 -24.67 -0.60 5.25
N ARG A 94 -23.76 -1.40 5.77
CA ARG A 94 -23.07 -1.09 7.05
C ARG A 94 -22.12 0.11 6.95
N TYR A 95 -21.71 0.51 5.74
CA TYR A 95 -20.87 1.69 5.52
C TYR A 95 -21.67 2.88 5.00
N GLY A 96 -22.94 2.69 4.61
CA GLY A 96 -23.78 3.73 4.05
C GLY A 96 -24.31 3.38 2.67
N THR A 97 -24.37 4.38 1.80
CA THR A 97 -24.96 4.27 0.45
C THR A 97 -24.02 4.82 -0.62
N ASN A 98 -24.35 4.57 -1.90
CA ASN A 98 -23.62 5.20 -3.01
C ASN A 98 -23.66 6.74 -2.93
N ARG A 99 -24.75 7.32 -2.43
CA ARG A 99 -24.85 8.78 -2.25
C ARG A 99 -23.84 9.32 -1.25
N ASP A 100 -23.59 8.58 -0.18
CA ASP A 100 -22.59 8.93 0.83
C ASP A 100 -21.18 8.89 0.25
N LEU A 101 -20.87 7.88 -0.61
CA LEU A 101 -19.59 7.85 -1.32
C LEU A 101 -19.45 9.02 -2.31
N TYR A 102 -20.52 9.35 -3.07
CA TYR A 102 -20.49 10.52 -3.95
C TYR A 102 -20.31 11.82 -3.16
N GLN A 103 -20.89 11.91 -1.96
CA GLN A 103 -20.67 13.03 -1.04
C GLN A 103 -19.22 13.06 -0.56
N LEU A 104 -18.66 11.91 -0.18
CA LEU A 104 -17.26 11.79 0.23
C LEU A 104 -16.32 12.32 -0.87
N CYS A 105 -16.52 11.90 -2.12
CA CYS A 105 -15.71 12.39 -3.25
C CYS A 105 -15.78 13.93 -3.37
N ARG A 106 -16.99 14.49 -3.32
CA ARG A 106 -17.16 15.95 -3.39
C ARG A 106 -16.48 16.71 -2.24
N GLU A 107 -16.65 16.21 -1.00
CA GLU A 107 -16.07 16.84 0.19
C GLU A 107 -14.54 16.68 0.24
N ALA A 108 -14.01 15.55 -0.23
CA ALA A 108 -12.59 15.32 -0.38
C ALA A 108 -11.98 16.26 -1.45
N HIS A 109 -12.62 16.38 -2.61
CA HIS A 109 -12.18 17.27 -3.69
C HIS A 109 -12.15 18.76 -3.27
N ARG A 110 -13.12 19.21 -2.48
CA ARG A 110 -13.11 20.59 -1.90
C ARG A 110 -11.86 20.84 -1.04
N ARG A 111 -11.30 19.78 -0.46
CA ARG A 111 -10.07 19.82 0.36
C ARG A 111 -8.82 19.42 -0.43
N GLN A 112 -8.94 19.29 -1.75
CA GLN A 112 -7.85 18.82 -2.64
C GLN A 112 -7.33 17.42 -2.27
N ILE A 113 -8.21 16.54 -1.77
CA ILE A 113 -7.93 15.15 -1.46
C ILE A 113 -8.55 14.27 -2.55
N LYS A 114 -7.74 13.41 -3.15
CA LYS A 114 -8.14 12.41 -4.12
C LYS A 114 -8.68 11.15 -3.44
N VAL A 115 -9.63 10.47 -4.08
CA VAL A 115 -10.29 9.28 -3.51
C VAL A 115 -10.06 8.08 -4.43
N CYS A 116 -9.35 7.06 -3.92
CA CYS A 116 -9.15 5.79 -4.60
C CYS A 116 -9.90 4.68 -3.84
N LEU A 117 -10.58 3.81 -4.59
CA LEU A 117 -11.25 2.63 -4.04
C LEU A 117 -10.38 1.39 -4.23
N ASP A 118 -10.66 0.35 -3.43
CA ASP A 118 -10.09 -0.98 -3.65
C ASP A 118 -10.92 -1.72 -4.70
N LEU A 119 -10.27 -2.27 -5.72
CA LEU A 119 -10.89 -3.01 -6.83
C LEU A 119 -10.44 -4.46 -6.79
N VAL A 120 -11.33 -5.34 -6.35
CA VAL A 120 -11.10 -6.78 -6.34
C VAL A 120 -11.39 -7.34 -7.74
N ALA A 121 -10.36 -7.42 -8.57
CA ALA A 121 -10.51 -7.80 -9.98
C ALA A 121 -10.48 -9.31 -10.23
N GLY A 122 -9.85 -10.09 -9.33
CA GLY A 122 -9.51 -11.51 -9.58
C GLY A 122 -10.60 -12.52 -9.21
N HIS A 123 -11.57 -12.15 -8.37
CA HIS A 123 -12.59 -13.09 -7.85
C HIS A 123 -13.83 -12.34 -7.33
N THR A 124 -14.86 -13.10 -6.97
CA THR A 124 -16.05 -12.58 -6.27
C THR A 124 -16.33 -13.43 -5.03
N ALA A 125 -17.32 -13.05 -4.23
CA ALA A 125 -17.89 -13.97 -3.24
C ALA A 125 -18.64 -15.13 -3.94
N ILE A 126 -18.74 -16.28 -3.26
CA ILE A 126 -19.66 -17.37 -3.68
C ILE A 126 -21.12 -16.92 -3.67
N ASP A 127 -21.44 -15.89 -2.88
CA ASP A 127 -22.78 -15.30 -2.82
C ASP A 127 -23.09 -14.32 -3.97
N HIS A 128 -22.11 -14.01 -4.82
CA HIS A 128 -22.31 -13.13 -5.95
C HIS A 128 -23.37 -13.72 -6.93
N PRO A 129 -24.35 -12.93 -7.39
CA PRO A 129 -25.38 -13.42 -8.31
C PRO A 129 -24.83 -14.10 -9.57
N TRP A 130 -23.69 -13.63 -10.10
CA TRP A 130 -23.02 -14.26 -11.25
C TRP A 130 -22.55 -15.66 -10.93
N PHE A 131 -21.93 -15.85 -9.73
CA PHE A 131 -21.44 -17.17 -9.34
C PHE A 131 -22.61 -18.13 -9.09
N LYS A 132 -23.64 -17.70 -8.35
CA LYS A 132 -24.86 -18.51 -8.14
C LYS A 132 -25.50 -18.94 -9.47
N ALA A 133 -25.57 -18.05 -10.45
CA ALA A 133 -26.06 -18.38 -11.77
C ALA A 133 -25.11 -19.34 -12.51
N SER A 134 -23.78 -19.18 -12.37
CA SER A 134 -22.80 -20.06 -13.00
C SER A 134 -22.81 -21.48 -12.42
N CYS A 135 -23.29 -21.67 -11.17
CA CYS A 135 -23.46 -22.96 -10.52
C CYS A 135 -24.59 -23.82 -11.12
N GLN A 136 -25.49 -23.24 -11.91
CA GLN A 136 -26.62 -23.96 -12.51
C GLN A 136 -26.13 -25.03 -13.51
N PRO A 137 -26.70 -26.25 -13.51
CA PRO A 137 -26.31 -27.30 -14.46
C PRO A 137 -26.48 -26.87 -15.92
N ARG A 138 -27.55 -26.13 -16.21
CA ARG A 138 -27.81 -25.59 -17.55
C ARG A 138 -26.95 -24.38 -17.82
N ARG A 139 -26.22 -24.37 -18.95
CA ARG A 139 -25.41 -23.23 -19.39
C ARG A 139 -26.25 -21.95 -19.51
N ASN A 140 -25.66 -20.84 -19.05
CA ASN A 140 -26.21 -19.50 -19.10
C ASN A 140 -25.10 -18.48 -19.35
N LYS A 141 -25.44 -17.19 -19.45
CA LYS A 141 -24.47 -16.12 -19.75
C LYS A 141 -23.33 -15.96 -18.74
N TYR A 142 -23.44 -16.56 -17.56
CA TYR A 142 -22.42 -16.49 -16.51
C TYR A 142 -21.61 -17.80 -16.38
N SER A 143 -21.94 -18.84 -17.14
CA SER A 143 -21.27 -20.14 -17.03
C SER A 143 -19.75 -20.07 -17.27
N ASP A 144 -19.31 -19.15 -18.12
CA ASP A 144 -17.91 -18.93 -18.47
C ASP A 144 -17.29 -17.69 -17.77
N ARG A 145 -18.06 -17.03 -16.89
CA ARG A 145 -17.58 -15.90 -16.07
C ARG A 145 -16.55 -16.35 -15.02
N TYR A 146 -16.61 -17.62 -14.62
CA TYR A 146 -15.72 -18.24 -13.66
C TYR A 146 -14.99 -19.42 -14.31
N ILE A 147 -13.91 -19.83 -13.67
CA ILE A 147 -13.11 -20.97 -14.14
C ILE A 147 -13.68 -22.25 -13.56
N TRP A 148 -14.27 -23.07 -14.43
CA TRP A 148 -14.78 -24.39 -14.07
C TRP A 148 -14.01 -25.48 -14.82
N THR A 149 -13.70 -26.60 -14.14
CA THR A 149 -13.04 -27.76 -14.75
C THR A 149 -14.02 -28.58 -15.60
N SER A 150 -13.53 -29.69 -16.14
CA SER A 150 -14.38 -30.67 -16.87
C SER A 150 -14.91 -31.79 -15.98
N SER A 151 -14.49 -31.90 -14.72
CA SER A 151 -14.87 -32.98 -13.80
C SER A 151 -14.79 -32.53 -12.35
N ALA A 152 -15.69 -33.04 -11.49
CA ALA A 152 -15.62 -32.88 -10.05
C ALA A 152 -14.70 -33.91 -9.36
N ILE A 153 -14.29 -34.94 -10.07
CA ILE A 153 -13.57 -36.09 -9.50
C ILE A 153 -12.10 -36.08 -9.92
N SER A 154 -11.83 -35.92 -11.22
CA SER A 154 -10.45 -35.89 -11.72
C SER A 154 -9.77 -34.55 -11.47
N GLU A 155 -8.56 -34.60 -10.92
CA GLU A 155 -7.70 -33.44 -10.77
C GLU A 155 -7.02 -33.09 -12.10
N ALA A 156 -6.93 -31.80 -12.37
CA ALA A 156 -6.00 -31.32 -13.36
C ALA A 156 -4.63 -31.17 -12.69
N ASP A 157 -3.59 -31.65 -13.33
CA ASP A 157 -2.20 -31.51 -12.85
C ASP A 157 -1.67 -30.09 -13.15
N VAL A 158 -2.21 -29.13 -12.43
CA VAL A 158 -1.84 -27.71 -12.52
C VAL A 158 -1.90 -27.06 -11.13
N PRO A 159 -1.05 -26.08 -10.83
CA PRO A 159 -0.97 -25.43 -9.52
C PRO A 159 -2.13 -24.44 -9.28
N LEU A 160 -3.35 -24.93 -9.26
CA LEU A 160 -4.57 -24.17 -8.99
C LEU A 160 -5.36 -24.81 -7.85
N SER A 161 -6.09 -24.00 -7.09
CA SER A 161 -6.93 -24.46 -5.98
C SER A 161 -8.31 -24.86 -6.51
N PHE A 162 -8.63 -26.15 -6.51
CA PHE A 162 -9.90 -26.68 -6.99
C PHE A 162 -10.87 -26.96 -5.83
N ILE A 163 -12.10 -26.45 -5.93
CA ILE A 163 -13.18 -26.70 -4.96
C ILE A 163 -14.20 -27.62 -5.61
N ARG A 164 -14.42 -28.78 -4.98
CA ARG A 164 -15.27 -29.87 -5.45
C ARG A 164 -16.58 -29.94 -4.69
N GLY A 165 -17.63 -30.42 -5.35
CA GLY A 165 -18.91 -30.74 -4.69
C GLY A 165 -19.67 -29.55 -4.14
N TYR A 166 -19.36 -28.34 -4.61
CA TYR A 166 -20.03 -27.13 -4.14
C TYR A 166 -21.41 -26.90 -4.77
N SER A 167 -21.59 -27.35 -6.00
CA SER A 167 -22.83 -27.11 -6.76
C SER A 167 -23.35 -28.38 -7.43
N GLU A 168 -24.55 -28.28 -8.01
CA GLU A 168 -25.17 -29.38 -8.79
C GLU A 168 -24.47 -29.64 -10.15
N ARG A 169 -23.53 -28.80 -10.55
CA ARG A 169 -22.66 -29.08 -11.71
C ARG A 169 -21.66 -30.16 -11.33
N ASP A 170 -21.51 -31.17 -12.20
CA ASP A 170 -20.52 -32.24 -12.02
C ASP A 170 -19.11 -31.81 -12.43
N ILE A 171 -18.68 -30.65 -11.92
CA ILE A 171 -17.38 -30.02 -12.18
C ILE A 171 -16.90 -29.26 -10.94
N SER A 172 -15.61 -28.92 -10.88
CA SER A 172 -15.02 -28.10 -9.82
C SER A 172 -14.78 -26.69 -10.29
N TYR A 173 -14.85 -25.70 -9.38
CA TYR A 173 -14.39 -24.36 -9.70
C TYR A 173 -13.00 -24.09 -9.14
N VAL A 174 -12.30 -23.12 -9.74
CA VAL A 174 -11.01 -22.63 -9.26
C VAL A 174 -11.26 -21.49 -8.25
N ALA A 175 -10.69 -21.64 -7.04
CA ALA A 175 -10.63 -20.58 -6.06
C ALA A 175 -9.38 -19.72 -6.25
N ASN A 176 -9.50 -18.38 -6.04
CA ASN A 176 -8.34 -17.50 -6.13
C ASN A 176 -7.48 -17.56 -4.86
N CYS A 177 -8.07 -17.28 -3.69
CA CYS A 177 -7.42 -17.40 -2.37
C CYS A 177 -8.17 -18.40 -1.48
N PHE A 178 -9.36 -18.02 -1.02
CA PHE A 178 -10.19 -18.84 -0.15
C PHE A 178 -11.27 -19.61 -0.95
N TYR A 179 -11.81 -20.70 -0.38
CA TYR A 179 -12.85 -21.48 -1.03
C TYR A 179 -14.08 -20.64 -1.44
N PHE A 180 -14.36 -19.58 -0.69
CA PHE A 180 -15.47 -18.65 -0.93
C PHE A 180 -15.14 -17.52 -1.92
N GLN A 181 -13.99 -17.57 -2.58
CA GLN A 181 -13.51 -16.59 -3.57
C GLN A 181 -13.29 -17.24 -4.93
N PRO A 182 -14.37 -17.62 -5.66
CA PRO A 182 -14.25 -18.23 -6.98
C PRO A 182 -13.58 -17.27 -7.96
N ALA A 183 -12.58 -17.79 -8.68
CA ALA A 183 -11.77 -17.03 -9.62
C ALA A 183 -12.59 -16.60 -10.84
N LEU A 184 -12.57 -15.31 -11.16
CA LEU A 184 -13.09 -14.78 -12.41
C LEU A 184 -12.22 -15.26 -13.59
N ASN A 185 -12.85 -15.54 -14.71
CA ASN A 185 -12.18 -16.12 -15.87
C ASN A 185 -11.65 -15.02 -16.80
N TYR A 186 -10.35 -14.75 -16.70
CA TYR A 186 -9.61 -13.92 -17.66
C TYR A 186 -8.81 -14.74 -18.67
N GLY A 187 -8.97 -16.07 -18.65
CA GLY A 187 -8.31 -17.01 -19.52
C GLY A 187 -6.99 -17.55 -18.99
N PHE A 188 -6.37 -18.34 -19.82
CA PHE A 188 -5.10 -19.02 -19.58
C PHE A 188 -4.07 -18.55 -20.61
N ALA A 189 -2.83 -18.29 -20.16
CA ALA A 189 -1.75 -17.89 -21.04
C ALA A 189 -1.36 -18.99 -22.05
N LYS A 190 -1.40 -20.25 -21.59
CA LYS A 190 -1.08 -21.43 -22.41
C LYS A 190 -2.10 -22.54 -22.11
N PRO A 191 -3.28 -22.51 -22.72
CA PRO A 191 -4.26 -23.58 -22.55
C PRO A 191 -3.68 -24.92 -22.99
N ALA A 192 -3.82 -25.97 -22.17
CA ALA A 192 -3.41 -27.31 -22.55
C ALA A 192 -4.44 -27.90 -23.52
N ALA A 193 -4.00 -28.48 -24.63
CA ALA A 193 -4.87 -29.04 -25.67
C ALA A 193 -5.84 -30.13 -25.15
N CYS A 194 -5.45 -30.87 -24.11
CA CYS A 194 -6.29 -31.90 -23.46
C CYS A 194 -7.25 -31.36 -22.39
N GLN A 195 -7.22 -30.03 -22.09
CA GLN A 195 -8.01 -29.40 -21.04
C GLN A 195 -8.95 -28.32 -21.65
N SER A 196 -10.05 -28.76 -22.25
CA SER A 196 -11.02 -27.88 -22.95
C SER A 196 -11.62 -26.77 -22.07
N TRP A 197 -11.54 -26.88 -20.74
CA TRP A 197 -12.00 -25.88 -19.79
C TRP A 197 -11.02 -24.71 -19.62
N GLN A 198 -9.75 -24.88 -20.04
CA GLN A 198 -8.74 -23.83 -20.04
C GLN A 198 -8.98 -22.91 -21.25
N GLN A 199 -9.85 -21.93 -21.11
CA GLN A 199 -10.16 -20.99 -22.20
C GLN A 199 -8.95 -20.08 -22.47
N PRO A 200 -8.58 -19.85 -23.74
CA PRO A 200 -7.59 -18.85 -24.08
C PRO A 200 -8.10 -17.43 -23.74
N ILE A 201 -7.17 -16.49 -23.62
CA ILE A 201 -7.45 -15.11 -23.18
C ILE A 201 -8.42 -14.34 -24.11
N ASP A 202 -8.52 -14.73 -25.37
CA ASP A 202 -9.38 -14.14 -26.40
C ASP A 202 -10.73 -14.89 -26.58
N ALA A 203 -10.98 -15.91 -25.77
CA ALA A 203 -12.25 -16.60 -25.78
C ALA A 203 -13.40 -15.71 -25.29
N PRO A 204 -14.66 -15.98 -25.68
CA PRO A 204 -15.82 -15.14 -25.32
C PRO A 204 -15.98 -14.91 -23.80
N GLY A 205 -15.76 -15.95 -22.96
CA GLY A 205 -15.87 -15.85 -21.50
C GLY A 205 -14.90 -14.82 -20.90
N PRO A 206 -13.57 -14.98 -21.11
CA PRO A 206 -12.56 -14.00 -20.73
C PRO A 206 -12.81 -12.58 -21.24
N LEU A 207 -13.21 -12.44 -22.51
CA LEU A 207 -13.51 -11.11 -23.08
C LEU A 207 -14.70 -10.42 -22.41
N GLU A 208 -15.78 -11.17 -22.11
CA GLU A 208 -16.92 -10.62 -21.36
C GLU A 208 -16.56 -10.28 -19.91
N THR A 209 -15.63 -11.01 -19.28
CA THR A 209 -15.13 -10.69 -17.95
C THR A 209 -14.35 -9.37 -17.95
N ARG A 210 -13.48 -9.14 -18.94
CA ARG A 210 -12.78 -7.86 -19.11
C ARG A 210 -13.72 -6.69 -19.33
N LYS A 211 -14.73 -6.87 -20.19
CA LYS A 211 -15.75 -5.83 -20.44
C LYS A 211 -16.46 -5.44 -19.16
N GLU A 212 -16.78 -6.42 -18.32
CA GLU A 212 -17.47 -6.14 -17.07
C GLU A 212 -16.57 -5.40 -16.07
N LEU A 213 -15.30 -5.79 -15.96
CA LEU A 213 -14.33 -5.05 -15.13
C LEU A 213 -14.24 -3.58 -15.57
N MET A 214 -14.16 -3.30 -16.86
CA MET A 214 -14.15 -1.93 -17.39
C MET A 214 -15.43 -1.16 -17.05
N LYS A 215 -16.61 -1.82 -17.08
CA LYS A 215 -17.88 -1.18 -16.68
C LYS A 215 -17.91 -0.84 -15.19
N ILE A 216 -17.35 -1.70 -14.34
CA ILE A 216 -17.24 -1.43 -12.90
C ILE A 216 -16.35 -0.20 -12.68
N MET A 217 -15.20 -0.13 -13.36
CA MET A 217 -14.30 1.02 -13.27
C MET A 217 -14.99 2.30 -13.77
N ASP A 218 -15.59 2.26 -14.96
CA ASP A 218 -16.34 3.39 -15.54
C ASP A 218 -17.45 3.90 -14.61
N PHE A 219 -18.21 2.99 -14.01
CA PHE A 219 -19.27 3.34 -13.08
C PHE A 219 -18.77 4.22 -11.93
N TRP A 220 -17.69 3.82 -11.24
CA TRP A 220 -17.19 4.58 -10.10
C TRP A 220 -16.43 5.84 -10.51
N LEU A 221 -15.66 5.81 -11.59
CA LEU A 221 -14.95 6.97 -12.13
C LEU A 221 -15.93 8.08 -12.57
N SER A 222 -17.03 7.71 -13.25
CA SER A 222 -18.07 8.66 -13.65
C SER A 222 -18.79 9.31 -12.46
N HIS A 223 -18.70 8.71 -11.25
CA HIS A 223 -19.28 9.23 -10.02
C HIS A 223 -18.28 9.96 -9.10
N GLY A 224 -17.07 10.25 -9.59
CA GLY A 224 -16.10 11.12 -8.92
C GLY A 224 -14.98 10.39 -8.15
N VAL A 225 -14.84 9.08 -8.31
CA VAL A 225 -13.66 8.36 -7.84
C VAL A 225 -12.46 8.73 -8.71
N ASP A 226 -11.28 8.93 -8.12
CA ASP A 226 -10.07 9.38 -8.82
C ASP A 226 -9.16 8.23 -9.25
N GLY A 227 -9.41 7.01 -8.78
CA GLY A 227 -8.59 5.86 -9.13
C GLY A 227 -8.89 4.61 -8.32
N PHE A 228 -8.08 3.59 -8.54
CA PHE A 228 -8.23 2.30 -7.87
C PHE A 228 -6.89 1.76 -7.37
N ARG A 229 -6.92 1.14 -6.21
CA ARG A 229 -5.93 0.12 -5.85
C ARG A 229 -6.49 -1.23 -6.29
N VAL A 230 -5.77 -1.94 -7.13
CA VAL A 230 -6.21 -3.21 -7.70
C VAL A 230 -5.62 -4.36 -6.90
N ASP A 231 -6.53 -5.12 -6.27
CA ASP A 231 -6.21 -6.29 -5.48
C ASP A 231 -5.61 -7.41 -6.36
N MET A 232 -4.48 -7.99 -5.92
CA MET A 232 -3.80 -9.11 -6.58
C MET A 232 -3.73 -8.97 -8.11
N ALA A 233 -3.37 -7.79 -8.61
CA ALA A 233 -3.43 -7.42 -10.03
C ALA A 233 -2.66 -8.37 -10.94
N PHE A 234 -1.61 -9.04 -10.43
CA PHE A 234 -0.80 -10.03 -11.16
C PHE A 234 -1.53 -11.34 -11.45
N SER A 235 -2.63 -11.67 -10.75
CA SER A 235 -3.20 -13.02 -10.69
C SER A 235 -4.31 -13.32 -11.71
N LEU A 236 -4.62 -12.38 -12.61
CA LEU A 236 -5.82 -12.46 -13.45
C LEU A 236 -5.76 -13.60 -14.48
N VAL A 237 -4.75 -13.60 -15.35
CA VAL A 237 -4.55 -14.68 -16.32
C VAL A 237 -3.89 -15.87 -15.62
N LYS A 238 -4.43 -17.07 -15.83
CA LYS A 238 -3.92 -18.25 -15.14
C LYS A 238 -2.79 -18.94 -15.93
N LEU A 239 -1.89 -19.60 -15.20
CA LEU A 239 -0.70 -20.30 -15.75
C LEU A 239 0.12 -19.39 -16.67
N ASP A 240 0.40 -18.16 -16.22
CA ASP A 240 1.08 -17.12 -16.97
C ASP A 240 2.50 -16.84 -16.41
N PRO A 241 3.51 -17.64 -16.78
CA PRO A 241 4.88 -17.45 -16.28
C PRO A 241 5.44 -16.09 -16.70
N GLY A 242 5.86 -15.30 -15.71
CA GLY A 242 6.35 -13.94 -15.91
C GLY A 242 5.25 -12.96 -16.32
N HIS A 243 3.99 -13.29 -16.03
CA HIS A 243 2.78 -12.46 -16.15
C HIS A 243 2.60 -11.74 -17.50
N LYS A 244 3.11 -12.33 -18.59
CA LYS A 244 3.16 -11.69 -19.93
C LYS A 244 1.77 -11.36 -20.49
N GLU A 245 0.84 -12.29 -20.35
CA GLU A 245 -0.53 -12.08 -20.84
C GLU A 245 -1.35 -11.22 -19.87
N THR A 246 -1.07 -11.30 -18.58
CA THR A 246 -1.63 -10.39 -17.56
C THR A 246 -1.19 -8.95 -17.80
N ILE A 247 0.09 -8.72 -18.12
CA ILE A 247 0.61 -7.40 -18.49
C ILE A 247 -0.13 -6.86 -19.71
N LYS A 248 -0.26 -7.63 -20.79
CA LYS A 248 -1.00 -7.21 -21.99
C LYS A 248 -2.47 -6.90 -21.71
N LEU A 249 -3.11 -7.73 -20.87
CA LEU A 249 -4.49 -7.54 -20.45
C LEU A 249 -4.66 -6.17 -19.76
N TRP A 250 -3.78 -5.85 -18.81
CA TRP A 250 -3.83 -4.56 -18.13
C TRP A 250 -3.49 -3.39 -19.05
N GLN A 251 -2.52 -3.53 -19.96
CA GLN A 251 -2.21 -2.50 -20.96
C GLN A 251 -3.44 -2.12 -21.78
N ASP A 252 -4.24 -3.11 -22.23
CA ASP A 252 -5.49 -2.85 -22.97
C ASP A 252 -6.53 -2.13 -22.09
N ILE A 253 -6.72 -2.57 -20.85
CA ILE A 253 -7.67 -1.94 -19.90
C ILE A 253 -7.24 -0.51 -19.57
N VAL A 254 -5.97 -0.33 -19.18
CA VAL A 254 -5.40 0.98 -18.78
C VAL A 254 -5.50 1.98 -19.94
N GLN A 255 -5.11 1.59 -21.15
CA GLN A 255 -5.21 2.45 -22.32
C GLN A 255 -6.65 2.93 -22.55
N ARG A 256 -7.64 2.03 -22.46
CA ARG A 256 -9.05 2.38 -22.65
C ARG A 256 -9.59 3.29 -21.56
N ILE A 257 -9.21 3.04 -20.31
CA ILE A 257 -9.63 3.85 -19.18
C ILE A 257 -9.01 5.25 -19.26
N HIS A 258 -7.73 5.38 -19.61
CA HIS A 258 -7.08 6.68 -19.76
C HIS A 258 -7.64 7.54 -20.91
N VAL A 259 -8.16 6.91 -21.97
CA VAL A 259 -8.87 7.66 -23.02
C VAL A 259 -10.12 8.36 -22.46
N LEU A 260 -10.86 7.70 -21.56
CA LEU A 260 -12.08 8.25 -20.97
C LEU A 260 -11.79 9.13 -19.75
N TYR A 261 -10.80 8.76 -18.96
CA TYR A 261 -10.44 9.36 -17.67
C TYR A 261 -8.91 9.62 -17.59
N PRO A 262 -8.38 10.63 -18.29
CA PRO A 262 -6.93 10.86 -18.41
C PRO A 262 -6.21 11.24 -17.11
N LYS A 263 -6.95 11.47 -16.03
CA LYS A 263 -6.40 11.80 -14.69
C LYS A 263 -6.57 10.68 -13.67
N VAL A 264 -7.08 9.52 -14.10
CA VAL A 264 -7.22 8.36 -13.23
C VAL A 264 -5.86 7.88 -12.74
N VAL A 265 -5.81 7.34 -11.52
CA VAL A 265 -4.63 6.70 -10.96
C VAL A 265 -4.91 5.23 -10.70
N LEU A 266 -4.04 4.37 -11.19
CA LEU A 266 -4.10 2.94 -10.97
C LEU A 266 -2.91 2.50 -10.12
N ILE A 267 -3.21 1.89 -8.99
CA ILE A 267 -2.25 1.42 -8.00
C ILE A 267 -2.38 -0.10 -7.96
N SER A 268 -1.32 -0.82 -8.25
CA SER A 268 -1.36 -2.28 -8.20
C SER A 268 -0.99 -2.83 -6.83
N GLU A 269 -1.57 -3.94 -6.49
CA GLU A 269 -0.95 -4.88 -5.58
C GLU A 269 -0.29 -6.00 -6.41
N TRP A 270 0.98 -5.80 -6.72
CA TRP A 270 1.75 -6.74 -7.54
C TRP A 270 3.01 -7.22 -6.80
N GLY A 271 3.71 -6.30 -6.12
CA GLY A 271 4.95 -6.60 -5.43
C GLY A 271 6.15 -6.79 -6.36
N ASN A 272 6.00 -6.42 -7.63
CA ASN A 272 7.06 -6.37 -8.64
C ASN A 272 6.85 -5.13 -9.51
N PRO A 273 7.46 -3.99 -9.16
CA PRO A 273 7.26 -2.73 -9.86
C PRO A 273 7.61 -2.77 -11.35
N GLU A 274 8.61 -3.54 -11.77
CA GLU A 274 8.97 -3.71 -13.19
C GLU A 274 7.78 -4.24 -14.00
N GLU A 275 7.15 -5.32 -13.56
CA GLU A 275 6.01 -5.92 -14.26
C GLU A 275 4.75 -5.07 -14.19
N SER A 276 4.46 -4.54 -13.01
CA SER A 276 3.29 -3.70 -12.76
C SER A 276 3.30 -2.43 -13.61
N ILE A 277 4.42 -1.70 -13.61
CA ILE A 277 4.54 -0.46 -14.40
C ILE A 277 4.57 -0.79 -15.90
N ALA A 278 5.15 -1.91 -16.30
CA ALA A 278 5.05 -2.39 -17.68
C ALA A 278 3.59 -2.71 -18.07
N ALA A 279 2.75 -3.11 -17.13
CA ALA A 279 1.32 -3.32 -17.33
C ALA A 279 0.50 -2.01 -17.42
N GLY A 280 1.12 -0.85 -17.14
CA GLY A 280 0.50 0.47 -17.23
C GLY A 280 0.00 1.06 -15.91
N PHE A 281 0.29 0.44 -14.78
CA PHE A 281 -0.03 1.03 -13.48
C PHE A 281 0.86 2.24 -13.17
N ASP A 282 0.31 3.22 -12.47
CA ASP A 282 1.05 4.43 -12.03
C ASP A 282 1.93 4.15 -10.83
N ILE A 283 1.50 3.26 -9.93
CA ILE A 283 2.17 2.95 -8.66
C ILE A 283 2.12 1.45 -8.41
N ASP A 284 3.25 0.87 -7.97
CA ASP A 284 3.29 -0.43 -7.29
C ASP A 284 3.98 -0.33 -5.95
N PHE A 285 3.71 -1.30 -5.08
CA PHE A 285 4.29 -1.39 -3.75
C PHE A 285 5.48 -2.35 -3.69
N MET A 286 6.48 -2.00 -2.88
CA MET A 286 7.33 -3.01 -2.27
C MET A 286 6.63 -3.51 -1.00
N LEU A 287 6.22 -4.78 -1.01
CA LEU A 287 5.40 -5.41 0.02
C LEU A 287 6.15 -6.56 0.73
N HIS A 288 5.44 -7.28 1.56
CA HIS A 288 5.90 -8.49 2.26
C HIS A 288 5.90 -9.75 1.38
N PHE A 289 5.46 -9.64 0.15
CA PHE A 289 5.54 -10.65 -0.90
C PHE A 289 6.12 -10.04 -2.18
N GLY A 290 6.40 -10.89 -3.17
CA GLY A 290 7.10 -10.46 -4.38
C GLY A 290 8.57 -10.24 -4.09
N LEU A 291 9.02 -8.99 -4.12
CA LEU A 291 10.40 -8.63 -3.78
C LEU A 291 10.54 -8.40 -2.26
N GLU A 292 11.35 -9.19 -1.59
CA GLU A 292 11.40 -9.28 -0.13
C GLU A 292 12.02 -8.06 0.62
N GLY A 293 12.37 -6.98 -0.08
CA GLY A 293 13.03 -5.82 0.53
C GLY A 293 12.27 -5.16 1.68
N TYR A 294 10.94 -5.14 1.62
CA TYR A 294 10.11 -4.59 2.71
C TYR A 294 10.19 -5.42 3.99
N THR A 295 10.31 -6.74 3.87
CA THR A 295 10.49 -7.65 5.01
C THR A 295 11.80 -7.36 5.75
N ASP A 296 12.89 -7.13 5.03
CA ASP A 296 14.19 -6.76 5.62
C ASP A 296 14.15 -5.37 6.28
N LEU A 297 13.32 -4.49 5.74
CA LEU A 297 13.17 -3.14 6.28
C LEU A 297 12.35 -3.12 7.58
N MET A 298 11.23 -3.84 7.63
CA MET A 298 10.17 -3.66 8.63
C MET A 298 9.81 -4.90 9.46
N LEU A 299 9.74 -6.10 8.85
CA LEU A 299 8.98 -7.21 9.40
C LEU A 299 9.82 -8.31 10.04
N SER A 300 10.99 -8.61 9.49
CA SER A 300 11.84 -9.71 9.99
C SER A 300 12.42 -9.40 11.38
N GLU A 301 12.88 -10.44 12.07
CA GLU A 301 13.59 -10.30 13.33
C GLU A 301 14.91 -9.52 13.17
N LYS A 302 15.52 -9.62 12.01
CA LYS A 302 16.71 -8.87 11.60
C LYS A 302 16.39 -7.61 10.80
N SER A 303 15.15 -7.08 10.88
CA SER A 303 14.80 -5.88 10.12
C SER A 303 15.62 -4.66 10.53
N PHE A 304 15.92 -3.80 9.55
CA PHE A 304 16.74 -2.60 9.74
C PHE A 304 16.17 -1.68 10.83
N PHE A 305 14.85 -1.48 10.86
CA PHE A 305 14.20 -0.61 11.84
C PHE A 305 13.89 -1.28 13.19
N ARG A 306 14.51 -2.40 13.49
CA ARG A 306 14.43 -3.01 14.82
C ARG A 306 15.67 -2.65 15.65
N ARG A 307 15.48 -1.89 16.73
CA ARG A 307 16.55 -1.25 17.51
C ARG A 307 17.68 -2.19 17.94
N HIS A 308 17.35 -3.40 18.35
CA HIS A 308 18.29 -4.40 18.87
C HIS A 308 18.61 -5.51 17.86
N SER A 309 18.31 -5.32 16.58
CA SER A 309 18.70 -6.27 15.53
C SER A 309 20.09 -5.97 14.98
N ASP A 310 20.65 -6.92 14.25
CA ASP A 310 21.87 -6.79 13.47
C ASP A 310 21.63 -6.57 11.97
N GLY A 311 20.36 -6.41 11.57
CA GLY A 311 19.98 -6.18 10.19
C GLY A 311 20.46 -4.84 9.63
N ASN A 312 20.76 -4.82 8.34
CA ASN A 312 21.15 -3.62 7.61
C ASN A 312 20.15 -3.31 6.48
N ILE A 313 20.28 -2.14 5.86
CA ILE A 313 19.37 -1.67 4.80
C ILE A 313 19.83 -2.07 3.39
N GLY A 314 21.01 -2.68 3.24
CA GLY A 314 21.68 -2.85 1.95
C GLY A 314 20.85 -3.62 0.92
N ASN A 315 20.25 -4.76 1.32
CA ASN A 315 19.40 -5.55 0.41
C ASN A 315 18.17 -4.75 -0.08
N PHE A 316 17.50 -4.04 0.81
CA PHE A 316 16.37 -3.17 0.43
C PHE A 316 16.82 -2.10 -0.57
N VAL A 317 17.90 -1.38 -0.29
CA VAL A 317 18.43 -0.33 -1.18
C VAL A 317 18.79 -0.89 -2.54
N LYS A 318 19.50 -2.03 -2.59
CA LYS A 318 19.86 -2.71 -3.83
C LYS A 318 18.61 -3.05 -4.67
N LEU A 319 17.64 -3.75 -4.07
CA LEU A 319 16.40 -4.14 -4.75
C LEU A 319 15.61 -2.91 -5.22
N TYR A 320 15.52 -1.87 -4.38
CA TYR A 320 14.84 -0.63 -4.76
C TYR A 320 15.50 0.03 -5.98
N LEU A 321 16.82 0.17 -5.98
CA LEU A 321 17.59 0.80 -7.08
C LEU A 321 17.47 -0.02 -8.37
N GLU A 322 17.54 -1.34 -8.30
CA GLU A 322 17.35 -2.23 -9.45
C GLU A 322 15.95 -2.05 -10.06
N GLN A 323 14.91 -2.05 -9.23
CA GLN A 323 13.54 -1.83 -9.70
C GLN A 323 13.33 -0.44 -10.27
N ALA A 324 13.82 0.58 -9.59
CA ALA A 324 13.69 1.94 -10.05
C ALA A 324 14.41 2.19 -11.39
N ALA A 325 15.56 1.54 -11.62
CA ALA A 325 16.25 1.57 -12.92
C ALA A 325 15.43 0.91 -14.04
N LYS A 326 14.70 -0.16 -13.75
CA LYS A 326 13.85 -0.87 -14.72
C LYS A 326 12.54 -0.12 -15.02
N VAL A 327 11.97 0.52 -14.03
CA VAL A 327 10.74 1.31 -14.14
C VAL A 327 10.92 2.57 -14.99
N GLN A 328 12.12 3.17 -14.98
CA GLN A 328 12.55 4.28 -15.86
C GLN A 328 11.48 5.35 -16.11
N SER A 329 11.13 6.17 -15.16
CA SER A 329 10.22 7.31 -15.37
C SER A 329 8.76 6.98 -15.77
N LYS A 330 8.39 5.71 -15.90
CA LYS A 330 7.05 5.30 -16.35
C LYS A 330 6.02 5.14 -15.22
N GLY A 331 6.47 5.11 -13.98
CA GLY A 331 5.62 4.95 -12.80
C GLY A 331 6.42 5.11 -11.51
N LEU A 332 5.77 4.90 -10.38
CA LEU A 332 6.31 5.17 -9.04
C LEU A 332 6.30 3.91 -8.17
N ILE A 333 7.33 3.78 -7.33
CA ILE A 333 7.44 2.70 -6.35
C ILE A 333 7.04 3.26 -4.99
N SER A 334 6.16 2.55 -4.28
CA SER A 334 5.71 2.92 -2.94
C SER A 334 6.32 2.01 -1.88
N VAL A 335 6.68 2.62 -0.75
CA VAL A 335 7.00 1.91 0.50
C VAL A 335 5.98 2.38 1.55
N PRO A 336 5.00 1.54 1.92
CA PRO A 336 3.96 1.92 2.89
C PRO A 336 4.49 1.86 4.33
N SER A 337 3.82 2.57 5.25
CA SER A 337 4.11 2.43 6.69
C SER A 337 3.75 1.02 7.18
N ALA A 338 2.58 0.57 6.84
CA ALA A 338 2.02 -0.77 6.94
C ALA A 338 0.79 -0.84 6.04
N ASN A 339 0.00 -1.92 6.20
CA ASN A 339 -1.34 -2.05 5.64
C ASN A 339 -2.19 -2.98 6.54
N HIS A 340 -3.39 -3.33 6.08
CA HIS A 340 -4.32 -4.21 6.78
C HIS A 340 -3.89 -5.69 6.84
N ASP A 341 -2.82 -6.07 6.12
CA ASP A 341 -2.31 -7.45 6.00
C ASP A 341 -1.00 -7.71 6.74
N VAL A 342 -0.32 -6.65 7.20
CA VAL A 342 0.94 -6.77 7.95
C VAL A 342 0.84 -6.13 9.32
N LYS A 343 1.79 -6.46 10.19
CA LYS A 343 1.92 -5.81 11.50
C LYS A 343 2.20 -4.31 11.33
N ARG A 344 1.59 -3.51 12.21
CA ARG A 344 1.87 -2.07 12.31
C ARG A 344 3.33 -1.79 12.65
N PRO A 345 3.90 -0.63 12.28
CA PRO A 345 5.25 -0.24 12.68
C PRO A 345 5.45 -0.29 14.20
N CYS A 346 4.43 0.06 14.99
CA CYS A 346 4.44 -0.04 16.45
C CYS A 346 4.15 -1.48 16.91
N ALA A 347 5.03 -2.39 16.54
CA ALA A 347 5.02 -3.80 16.95
C ALA A 347 6.43 -4.19 17.46
N ASP A 348 6.54 -5.40 17.99
CA ASP A 348 7.81 -6.04 18.32
C ASP A 348 8.74 -5.17 19.21
N GLY A 349 8.15 -4.41 20.15
CA GLY A 349 8.88 -3.58 21.11
C GLY A 349 9.33 -2.20 20.59
N ARG A 350 8.97 -1.82 19.37
CA ARG A 350 9.25 -0.47 18.85
C ARG A 350 8.50 0.60 19.63
N THR A 351 9.19 1.70 19.89
CA THR A 351 8.70 2.86 20.65
C THR A 351 8.48 4.06 19.73
N VAL A 352 7.93 5.15 20.25
CA VAL A 352 7.77 6.41 19.51
C VAL A 352 9.08 6.93 18.92
N LYS A 353 10.24 6.71 19.60
CA LYS A 353 11.56 7.09 19.06
C LYS A 353 11.86 6.33 17.77
N ASP A 354 11.61 5.03 17.75
CA ASP A 354 11.84 4.18 16.56
C ASP A 354 10.89 4.59 15.41
N LEU A 355 9.62 4.87 15.74
CA LEU A 355 8.64 5.31 14.76
C LEU A 355 9.03 6.64 14.10
N LYS A 356 9.63 7.56 14.84
CA LYS A 356 10.13 8.81 14.26
C LYS A 356 11.25 8.57 13.24
N VAL A 357 12.15 7.62 13.48
CA VAL A 357 13.18 7.23 12.49
C VAL A 357 12.51 6.63 11.25
N ILE A 358 11.55 5.71 11.45
CA ILE A 358 10.78 5.07 10.36
C ILE A 358 10.08 6.12 9.49
N PHE A 359 9.31 7.03 10.09
CA PHE A 359 8.59 8.05 9.34
C PHE A 359 9.52 9.08 8.69
N THR A 360 10.68 9.37 9.29
CA THR A 360 11.72 10.19 8.64
C THR A 360 12.20 9.52 7.37
N PHE A 361 12.46 8.21 7.38
CA PHE A 361 12.77 7.45 6.17
C PHE A 361 11.62 7.50 5.16
N LEU A 362 10.43 7.03 5.52
CA LEU A 362 9.28 6.88 4.61
C LEU A 362 8.90 8.19 3.89
N LEU A 363 8.96 9.31 4.61
CA LEU A 363 8.55 10.62 4.08
C LEU A 363 9.68 11.39 3.38
N THR A 364 10.90 10.91 3.44
CA THR A 364 12.04 11.45 2.67
C THR A 364 12.52 10.52 1.57
N TRP A 365 12.09 9.25 1.58
CA TRP A 365 12.35 8.29 0.51
C TRP A 365 11.62 8.69 -0.79
N PRO A 366 12.17 8.38 -1.99
CA PRO A 366 11.47 8.64 -3.26
C PRO A 366 10.22 7.76 -3.41
N GLY A 367 9.42 8.04 -4.44
CA GLY A 367 8.12 7.38 -4.65
C GLY A 367 6.99 7.99 -3.83
N VAL A 368 5.85 7.33 -3.75
CA VAL A 368 4.64 7.83 -3.09
C VAL A 368 4.48 7.18 -1.73
N PRO A 369 4.54 7.92 -0.62
CA PRO A 369 4.29 7.35 0.69
C PRO A 369 2.81 7.03 0.92
N PHE A 370 2.55 5.86 1.51
CA PHE A 370 1.25 5.45 2.01
C PHE A 370 1.31 5.29 3.52
N ILE A 371 0.43 5.99 4.23
CA ILE A 371 0.29 5.91 5.69
C ILE A 371 -0.98 5.11 5.99
N TYR A 372 -0.83 4.00 6.68
CA TYR A 372 -1.97 3.22 7.16
C TYR A 372 -2.57 3.90 8.39
N TYR A 373 -3.90 4.03 8.44
CA TYR A 373 -4.59 4.77 9.51
C TYR A 373 -4.09 4.39 10.90
N GLY A 374 -3.80 5.41 11.72
CA GLY A 374 -3.33 5.25 13.09
C GLY A 374 -1.82 5.00 13.24
N ASP A 375 -1.08 4.70 12.18
CA ASP A 375 0.38 4.57 12.26
C ASP A 375 1.04 5.91 12.59
N GLU A 376 0.46 7.02 12.13
CA GLU A 376 0.92 8.38 12.39
C GLU A 376 0.83 8.81 13.86
N ILE A 377 0.01 8.10 14.65
CA ILE A 377 -0.05 8.28 16.11
C ILE A 377 0.63 7.14 16.88
N GLY A 378 1.16 6.14 16.18
CA GLY A 378 1.81 4.98 16.77
C GLY A 378 0.83 3.99 17.39
N MET A 379 -0.31 3.74 16.76
CA MET A 379 -1.19 2.64 17.15
C MET A 379 -0.45 1.31 17.07
N ARG A 380 -0.66 0.46 18.08
CA ARG A 380 0.00 -0.83 18.15
C ARG A 380 -0.70 -1.90 17.34
N TYR A 381 0.07 -2.85 16.85
CA TYR A 381 -0.44 -4.17 16.53
C TYR A 381 -0.85 -4.89 17.83
N ILE A 382 -2.05 -5.45 17.89
CA ILE A 382 -2.57 -6.18 19.06
C ILE A 382 -2.52 -7.68 18.77
N PRO A 383 -1.56 -8.42 19.35
CA PRO A 383 -1.44 -9.85 19.09
C PRO A 383 -2.57 -10.64 19.78
N GLY A 384 -2.88 -11.83 19.26
CA GLY A 384 -3.78 -12.80 19.89
C GLY A 384 -5.26 -12.47 19.81
N LEU A 385 -5.68 -11.48 19.02
CA LEU A 385 -7.10 -11.25 18.77
C LEU A 385 -7.69 -12.41 17.95
N ALA A 386 -8.90 -12.81 18.31
CA ALA A 386 -9.66 -13.78 17.53
C ALA A 386 -9.82 -13.29 16.08
N SER A 387 -9.75 -14.20 15.12
CA SER A 387 -9.98 -13.87 13.71
C SER A 387 -11.37 -13.25 13.54
N LYS A 388 -11.42 -12.09 12.92
CA LYS A 388 -12.65 -11.40 12.53
C LYS A 388 -12.64 -11.23 11.03
N GLU A 389 -13.68 -11.70 10.35
CA GLU A 389 -13.84 -11.54 8.90
C GLU A 389 -12.55 -11.89 8.12
N GLY A 390 -12.07 -13.12 8.25
CA GLY A 390 -10.87 -13.58 7.56
C GLY A 390 -9.56 -12.90 7.97
N GLY A 391 -9.54 -12.14 9.06
CA GLY A 391 -8.35 -11.41 9.50
C GLY A 391 -7.20 -12.30 9.97
N TYR A 392 -7.51 -13.46 10.56
CA TYR A 392 -6.50 -14.37 11.13
C TYR A 392 -5.43 -13.63 11.94
N GLY A 393 -4.15 -13.90 11.72
CA GLY A 393 -3.05 -13.17 12.34
C GLY A 393 -2.96 -11.67 11.99
N ARG A 394 -3.73 -11.19 11.00
CA ARG A 394 -3.79 -9.78 10.57
C ARG A 394 -4.78 -8.95 11.40
N THR A 395 -5.70 -9.60 12.13
CA THR A 395 -6.76 -8.92 12.89
C THR A 395 -6.23 -7.83 13.82
N GLY A 396 -5.07 -8.04 14.43
CA GLY A 396 -4.45 -7.07 15.34
C GLY A 396 -3.99 -5.76 14.71
N SER A 397 -3.89 -5.69 13.38
CA SER A 397 -3.60 -4.46 12.64
C SER A 397 -4.85 -3.64 12.32
N ARG A 398 -6.05 -4.21 12.47
CA ARG A 398 -7.34 -3.67 12.01
C ARG A 398 -8.18 -3.05 13.13
N THR A 399 -7.59 -2.80 14.31
CA THR A 399 -8.29 -2.27 15.50
C THR A 399 -8.76 -0.82 15.29
N PRO A 400 -9.82 -0.37 16.03
CA PRO A 400 -10.39 0.95 15.87
C PRO A 400 -9.41 2.09 16.07
N MET A 401 -9.54 3.13 15.25
CA MET A 401 -8.77 4.38 15.35
C MET A 401 -9.00 5.05 16.71
N GLN A 402 -7.95 5.69 17.24
CA GLN A 402 -7.94 6.31 18.55
C GLN A 402 -7.91 7.84 18.41
N TRP A 403 -9.09 8.47 18.44
CA TRP A 403 -9.25 9.90 18.18
C TRP A 403 -9.01 10.77 19.42
N ASP A 404 -9.65 10.42 20.53
CA ASP A 404 -9.59 11.20 21.78
C ASP A 404 -9.77 10.31 23.03
N ASP A 405 -10.04 10.94 24.18
CA ASP A 405 -10.24 10.26 25.46
C ASP A 405 -11.73 9.95 25.75
N GLY A 406 -12.62 10.22 24.80
CA GLY A 406 -14.05 9.93 24.93
C GLY A 406 -14.37 8.44 24.87
N PRO A 407 -15.66 8.09 24.85
CA PRO A 407 -16.11 6.71 24.73
C PRO A 407 -15.43 6.03 23.52
N ASN A 408 -15.00 4.78 23.73
CA ASN A 408 -14.31 4.00 22.71
C ASN A 408 -13.16 4.75 22.00
N ALA A 409 -12.41 5.55 22.75
CA ALA A 409 -11.34 6.40 22.22
C ALA A 409 -11.83 7.40 21.15
N GLY A 410 -13.08 7.84 21.22
CA GLY A 410 -13.69 8.72 20.23
C GLY A 410 -13.99 8.06 18.88
N PHE A 411 -13.87 6.74 18.77
CA PHE A 411 -14.19 5.99 17.55
C PHE A 411 -15.70 5.83 17.35
N SER A 412 -16.44 5.49 18.44
CA SER A 412 -17.85 5.10 18.39
C SER A 412 -18.56 5.43 19.70
N MET A 413 -19.85 5.68 19.62
CA MET A 413 -20.76 5.79 20.79
C MET A 413 -21.43 4.46 21.15
N ALA A 414 -21.17 3.38 20.44
CA ALA A 414 -21.67 2.03 20.71
C ALA A 414 -21.22 1.50 22.07
N GLY A 415 -21.90 0.47 22.57
CA GLY A 415 -21.38 -0.33 23.69
C GLY A 415 -20.06 -1.00 23.34
N LYS A 416 -19.18 -1.19 24.32
CA LYS A 416 -17.84 -1.79 24.08
C LYS A 416 -17.92 -3.17 23.42
N ASP A 417 -18.94 -3.95 23.75
CA ASP A 417 -19.16 -5.30 23.22
C ASP A 417 -19.73 -5.30 21.78
N GLN A 418 -20.16 -4.15 21.29
CA GLN A 418 -20.69 -3.97 19.94
C GLN A 418 -19.61 -3.53 18.95
N LEU A 419 -18.42 -3.13 19.43
CA LEU A 419 -17.35 -2.69 18.55
C LEU A 419 -16.94 -3.81 17.59
N TYR A 420 -16.69 -3.43 16.33
CA TYR A 420 -16.18 -4.34 15.30
C TYR A 420 -14.96 -5.14 15.79
N LEU A 421 -13.99 -4.45 16.40
CA LEU A 421 -12.83 -5.02 17.06
C LEU A 421 -12.55 -4.27 18.37
N PRO A 422 -11.91 -4.91 19.35
CA PRO A 422 -11.57 -4.25 20.60
C PRO A 422 -10.51 -3.16 20.41
N LEU A 423 -10.54 -2.16 21.25
CA LEU A 423 -9.51 -1.13 21.37
C LEU A 423 -8.23 -1.68 22.00
N ASP A 424 -7.11 -0.95 21.83
CA ASP A 424 -5.91 -1.16 22.65
C ASP A 424 -6.29 -1.05 24.14
N PRO A 425 -6.08 -2.11 24.93
CA PRO A 425 -6.51 -2.13 26.34
C PRO A 425 -5.68 -1.22 27.25
N ARG A 426 -4.55 -0.69 26.79
CA ARG A 426 -3.68 0.17 27.61
C ARG A 426 -4.36 1.49 27.94
N GLN A 427 -4.21 1.94 29.17
CA GLN A 427 -4.74 3.24 29.62
C GLN A 427 -4.03 4.42 28.92
N ASN A 428 -2.74 4.29 28.66
CA ASN A 428 -1.91 5.31 28.00
C ASN A 428 -1.82 5.14 26.48
N ARG A 429 -2.84 4.54 25.84
CA ARG A 429 -2.90 4.43 24.39
C ARG A 429 -2.79 5.81 23.72
N PRO A 430 -2.13 5.91 22.56
CA PRO A 430 -2.02 7.17 21.84
C PRO A 430 -3.40 7.60 21.30
N THR A 431 -3.67 8.91 21.29
CA THR A 431 -4.84 9.48 20.61
C THR A 431 -4.43 10.67 19.76
N THR A 432 -5.18 10.94 18.69
CA THR A 432 -4.92 12.10 17.82
C THR A 432 -5.00 13.40 18.60
N LYS A 433 -6.02 13.54 19.47
CA LYS A 433 -6.24 14.76 20.26
C LYS A 433 -5.07 15.09 21.19
N LYS A 434 -4.57 14.09 21.95
CA LYS A 434 -3.40 14.29 22.82
C LYS A 434 -2.17 14.67 22.03
N GLN A 435 -1.93 13.97 20.91
CA GLN A 435 -0.73 14.20 20.12
C GLN A 435 -0.78 15.49 19.32
N ALA A 436 -1.95 15.95 18.88
CA ALA A 436 -2.09 17.21 18.18
C ALA A 436 -1.66 18.41 19.04
N SER A 437 -1.89 18.33 20.37
CA SER A 437 -1.50 19.38 21.33
C SER A 437 -0.05 19.29 21.80
N ASP A 438 0.66 18.18 21.57
CA ASP A 438 2.09 18.04 21.94
C ASP A 438 2.99 18.25 20.73
N PRO A 439 3.75 19.36 20.65
CA PRO A 439 4.66 19.63 19.53
C PRO A 439 5.73 18.55 19.33
N ARG A 440 6.05 17.77 20.37
CA ARG A 440 7.05 16.70 20.34
C ARG A 440 6.46 15.32 20.01
N SER A 441 5.16 15.23 19.78
CA SER A 441 4.47 13.97 19.47
C SER A 441 4.93 13.36 18.15
N LEU A 442 4.60 12.08 17.94
CA LEU A 442 4.79 11.42 16.65
C LEU A 442 3.93 12.05 15.56
N LEU A 443 2.67 12.34 15.86
CA LEU A 443 1.73 12.97 14.91
C LEU A 443 2.26 14.30 14.37
N ASN A 444 2.75 15.19 15.24
CA ASN A 444 3.31 16.47 14.81
C ASN A 444 4.65 16.30 14.07
N HIS A 445 5.43 15.26 14.39
CA HIS A 445 6.61 14.90 13.63
C HIS A 445 6.25 14.45 12.19
N VAL A 446 5.29 13.54 12.04
CA VAL A 446 4.79 13.09 10.73
C VAL A 446 4.24 14.28 9.92
N ARG A 447 3.44 15.13 10.54
CA ARG A 447 2.92 16.35 9.92
C ARG A 447 4.02 17.29 9.43
N ALA A 448 5.06 17.50 10.24
CA ALA A 448 6.21 18.34 9.87
C ALA A 448 6.98 17.75 8.67
N LEU A 449 7.16 16.44 8.63
CA LEU A 449 7.79 15.74 7.51
C LEU A 449 6.97 15.85 6.23
N ILE A 450 5.65 15.67 6.30
CA ILE A 450 4.75 15.85 5.15
C ILE A 450 4.83 17.30 4.63
N ALA A 451 4.80 18.29 5.52
CA ALA A 451 4.93 19.69 5.16
C ALA A 451 6.29 20.00 4.51
N LEU A 452 7.39 19.44 5.05
CA LEU A 452 8.72 19.57 4.45
C LEU A 452 8.76 18.93 3.05
N ARG A 453 8.26 17.70 2.91
CA ARG A 453 8.19 16.99 1.62
C ARG A 453 7.44 17.79 0.56
N LYS A 454 6.26 18.32 0.88
CA LYS A 454 5.41 19.06 -0.07
C LYS A 454 6.06 20.34 -0.60
N ARG A 455 6.78 21.08 0.26
CA ARG A 455 7.46 22.33 -0.16
C ARG A 455 8.83 22.13 -0.79
N SER A 456 9.37 20.90 -0.78
CA SER A 456 10.74 20.62 -1.20
C SER A 456 10.75 19.65 -2.39
N PRO A 457 10.90 20.12 -3.64
CA PRO A 457 10.95 19.27 -4.83
C PRO A 457 11.93 18.09 -4.72
N ALA A 458 13.08 18.30 -4.06
CA ALA A 458 14.05 17.24 -3.82
C ALA A 458 13.51 16.06 -2.99
N LEU A 459 12.55 16.30 -2.08
CA LEU A 459 11.95 15.28 -1.23
C LEU A 459 10.67 14.65 -1.82
N GLN A 460 10.16 15.19 -2.93
CA GLN A 460 8.97 14.65 -3.60
C GLN A 460 9.26 13.31 -4.29
N ALA A 461 8.21 12.70 -4.87
CA ALA A 461 8.28 11.35 -5.42
C ALA A 461 9.42 11.16 -6.43
N VAL A 462 9.67 12.17 -7.25
CA VAL A 462 10.61 12.13 -8.39
C VAL A 462 11.99 12.73 -8.12
N GLY A 463 12.25 13.20 -6.89
CA GLY A 463 13.58 13.70 -6.53
C GLY A 463 14.64 12.59 -6.63
N THR A 464 15.82 12.93 -7.11
CA THR A 464 16.96 12.00 -7.23
C THR A 464 17.36 11.46 -5.86
N LEU A 465 17.64 10.17 -5.77
CA LEU A 465 18.18 9.48 -4.61
C LEU A 465 19.65 9.12 -4.86
N ILE A 466 20.52 9.44 -3.91
CA ILE A 466 21.93 9.05 -3.93
C ILE A 466 22.27 8.45 -2.57
N PRO A 467 22.35 7.11 -2.43
CA PRO A 467 22.87 6.48 -1.23
C PRO A 467 24.33 6.87 -1.00
N LEU A 468 24.70 7.13 0.24
CA LEU A 468 26.05 7.57 0.61
C LEU A 468 26.77 6.56 1.51
N GLN A 469 26.05 5.92 2.41
CA GLN A 469 26.57 4.92 3.36
C GLN A 469 25.46 3.98 3.80
N GLY A 470 25.81 2.80 4.32
CA GLY A 470 24.86 1.79 4.85
C GLY A 470 24.91 0.46 4.12
N GLU A 471 25.91 0.23 3.25
CA GLU A 471 26.01 -1.00 2.45
C GLU A 471 26.65 -2.17 3.20
N ASN A 472 27.57 -1.91 4.15
CA ASN A 472 28.38 -2.92 4.81
C ASN A 472 28.06 -3.03 6.30
N ASN A 473 27.02 -3.79 6.66
CA ASN A 473 26.65 -4.08 8.06
C ASN A 473 26.50 -2.87 9.00
N ASP A 474 26.50 -1.65 8.45
CA ASP A 474 26.29 -0.45 9.21
C ASP A 474 24.84 -0.39 9.71
N ARG A 475 24.69 -0.04 10.99
CA ARG A 475 23.36 0.16 11.59
C ARG A 475 22.82 1.58 11.38
N HIS A 476 23.56 2.43 10.70
CA HIS A 476 23.12 3.75 10.24
C HIS A 476 23.00 3.79 8.72
N PHE A 477 22.25 4.75 8.21
CA PHE A 477 22.08 4.96 6.79
C PHE A 477 22.09 6.45 6.46
N ALA A 478 22.81 6.81 5.41
CA ALA A 478 22.90 8.18 4.91
C ALA A 478 22.63 8.24 3.41
N TYR A 479 21.85 9.20 2.97
CA TYR A 479 21.57 9.42 1.55
C TYR A 479 21.27 10.89 1.24
N LEU A 480 21.45 11.26 -0.03
CA LEU A 480 21.02 12.54 -0.57
C LEU A 480 19.70 12.41 -1.33
N ARG A 481 18.90 13.46 -1.21
CA ARG A 481 17.79 13.74 -2.11
C ARG A 481 18.06 15.05 -2.84
N GLN A 482 17.83 15.06 -4.16
CA GLN A 482 18.17 16.23 -4.99
C GLN A 482 17.12 16.51 -6.06
N SER A 483 16.88 17.79 -6.34
CA SER A 483 16.10 18.27 -7.49
C SER A 483 16.63 19.64 -7.90
N GLY A 484 17.21 19.75 -9.11
CA GLY A 484 17.93 20.96 -9.51
C GLY A 484 19.06 21.31 -8.54
N SER A 485 19.06 22.53 -8.02
CA SER A 485 20.02 22.99 -7.01
C SER A 485 19.63 22.64 -5.57
N GLU A 486 18.40 22.21 -5.33
CA GLU A 486 17.94 21.87 -3.98
C GLU A 486 18.45 20.48 -3.59
N ARG A 487 19.12 20.39 -2.43
CA ARG A 487 19.68 19.14 -1.92
C ARG A 487 19.41 18.99 -0.43
N PHE A 488 19.08 17.76 -0.02
CA PHE A 488 18.97 17.37 1.38
C PHE A 488 19.83 16.16 1.66
N LEU A 489 20.57 16.24 2.76
CA LEU A 489 21.24 15.10 3.37
C LEU A 489 20.32 14.54 4.46
N ILE A 490 20.03 13.26 4.37
CA ILE A 490 19.24 12.53 5.38
C ILE A 490 20.16 11.50 6.02
N VAL A 491 20.14 11.44 7.35
CA VAL A 491 20.89 10.47 8.14
C VAL A 491 19.98 9.81 9.17
N LEU A 492 20.09 8.49 9.32
CA LEU A 492 19.24 7.66 10.16
C LEU A 492 20.09 6.69 10.98
N ASN A 493 19.80 6.59 12.27
CA ASN A 493 20.34 5.54 13.13
C ASN A 493 19.19 4.84 13.87
N PRO A 494 18.69 3.69 13.40
CA PRO A 494 17.63 2.96 14.09
C PRO A 494 18.16 2.12 15.27
N SER A 495 19.48 1.98 15.44
CA SER A 495 20.07 1.15 16.49
C SER A 495 19.94 1.77 17.88
N ALA A 496 20.20 0.97 18.93
CA ALA A 496 20.29 1.46 20.30
C ALA A 496 21.62 2.20 20.59
N GLN A 497 22.64 1.97 19.79
CA GLN A 497 23.99 2.47 19.97
C GLN A 497 24.19 3.78 19.20
N SER A 498 25.03 4.67 19.73
CA SER A 498 25.48 5.84 18.97
C SER A 498 26.38 5.43 17.79
N SER A 499 26.42 6.26 16.77
CA SER A 499 27.26 6.05 15.59
C SER A 499 27.90 7.35 15.13
N GLN A 500 29.05 7.22 14.46
CA GLN A 500 29.74 8.33 13.82
C GLN A 500 29.74 8.11 12.30
N VAL A 501 29.35 9.13 11.56
CA VAL A 501 29.24 9.09 10.09
C VAL A 501 30.12 10.18 9.52
N ARG A 502 30.96 9.83 8.56
CA ARG A 502 31.76 10.79 7.79
C ARG A 502 31.32 10.76 6.34
N ILE A 503 30.78 11.86 5.84
CA ILE A 503 30.38 12.03 4.45
C ILE A 503 31.45 12.78 3.71
N THR A 504 31.94 12.23 2.60
CA THR A 504 32.99 12.76 1.74
C THR A 504 32.49 12.85 0.30
N GLY A 505 33.17 13.64 -0.54
CA GLY A 505 32.93 13.68 -1.98
C GLY A 505 31.68 14.45 -2.40
N ILE A 506 31.02 15.17 -1.51
CA ILE A 506 29.89 16.05 -1.83
C ILE A 506 30.27 17.51 -1.66
N LYS A 507 29.86 18.36 -2.60
CA LYS A 507 30.04 19.83 -2.45
C LYS A 507 29.11 20.35 -1.36
N ILE A 508 29.66 21.04 -0.37
CA ILE A 508 28.92 21.60 0.76
C ILE A 508 28.93 23.12 0.62
N TYR A 509 27.76 23.73 0.44
CA TYR A 509 27.61 25.19 0.45
C TYR A 509 27.01 25.69 1.75
N ASN A 510 26.19 24.86 2.37
CA ASN A 510 25.51 25.12 3.64
C ASN A 510 25.23 23.77 4.31
N LEU A 511 24.95 23.79 5.61
CA LEU A 511 24.49 22.62 6.37
C LEU A 511 23.42 23.07 7.36
N ALA A 512 22.21 23.32 6.85
CA ALA A 512 21.11 23.87 7.63
C ALA A 512 20.19 22.76 8.15
N PRO A 513 20.13 22.52 9.48
CA PRO A 513 19.23 21.54 10.06
C PRO A 513 17.77 21.90 9.80
N GLN A 514 16.96 20.93 9.38
CA GLN A 514 15.52 21.10 9.13
C GLN A 514 14.69 20.38 10.19
N ILE A 515 14.90 19.05 10.33
CA ILE A 515 14.23 18.22 11.33
C ILE A 515 15.28 17.24 11.85
N CYS A 516 15.69 17.39 13.11
CA CYS A 516 16.76 16.59 13.72
C CYS A 516 16.37 16.14 15.11
N HIS A 517 16.86 14.95 15.50
CA HIS A 517 16.77 14.44 16.87
C HIS A 517 17.99 13.57 17.18
N GLY A 518 18.71 13.85 18.27
CA GLY A 518 19.90 13.10 18.65
C GLY A 518 20.99 13.11 17.57
N THR A 519 21.09 14.19 16.79
CA THR A 519 22.02 14.31 15.67
C THR A 519 22.77 15.63 15.77
N GLN A 520 24.10 15.57 15.73
CA GLN A 520 24.98 16.72 15.63
C GLN A 520 25.82 16.59 14.38
N ALA A 521 25.92 17.64 13.58
CA ALA A 521 26.69 17.65 12.34
C ALA A 521 27.52 18.91 12.23
N CYS A 522 28.76 18.76 11.78
CA CYS A 522 29.66 19.87 11.49
C CYS A 522 30.39 19.63 10.17
N VAL A 523 30.85 20.72 9.55
CA VAL A 523 31.66 20.69 8.34
C VAL A 523 33.13 20.79 8.75
N GLU A 524 33.94 19.84 8.29
CA GLU A 524 35.40 19.80 8.50
C GLU A 524 36.11 19.70 7.15
N GLY A 525 36.56 20.86 6.62
CA GLY A 525 37.07 20.95 5.26
C GLY A 525 36.00 20.57 4.23
N ASP A 526 36.31 19.58 3.39
CA ASP A 526 35.37 19.08 2.36
C ASP A 526 34.46 17.91 2.86
N ASN A 527 34.43 17.68 4.17
CA ASN A 527 33.69 16.55 4.75
C ASN A 527 32.62 17.02 5.73
N ILE A 528 31.58 16.22 5.92
CA ILE A 528 30.61 16.38 7.00
C ILE A 528 30.87 15.28 8.02
N GLN A 529 31.12 15.67 9.27
CA GLN A 529 31.15 14.76 10.42
C GLN A 529 29.80 14.81 11.11
N ILE A 530 29.23 13.65 11.38
CA ILE A 530 27.91 13.52 12.00
C ILE A 530 27.99 12.54 13.16
N HIS A 531 27.58 13.00 14.33
CA HIS A 531 27.31 12.15 15.48
C HIS A 531 25.81 11.84 15.55
N LEU A 532 25.45 10.57 15.72
CA LEU A 532 24.10 10.05 15.81
C LEU A 532 23.94 9.31 17.13
N ASP A 533 23.06 9.78 18.00
CA ASP A 533 22.62 9.01 19.18
C ASP A 533 21.87 7.74 18.76
N GLY A 534 21.57 6.84 19.70
CA GLY A 534 20.67 5.70 19.45
C GLY A 534 19.25 6.15 19.13
N ALA A 535 18.62 5.56 18.13
CA ALA A 535 17.30 5.92 17.60
C ALA A 535 17.19 7.41 17.23
N SER A 536 18.09 7.87 16.37
CA SER A 536 18.21 9.27 15.95
C SER A 536 18.06 9.45 14.44
N TYR A 537 17.83 10.70 14.04
CA TYR A 537 17.70 11.10 12.64
C TYR A 537 18.05 12.57 12.44
N GLY A 538 18.49 12.90 11.23
CA GLY A 538 18.74 14.27 10.82
C GLY A 538 18.40 14.50 9.34
N ILE A 539 17.76 15.63 9.06
CA ILE A 539 17.51 16.15 7.71
C ILE A 539 18.18 17.51 7.63
N PHE A 540 19.15 17.64 6.73
CA PHE A 540 19.93 18.87 6.54
C PHE A 540 19.77 19.35 5.11
N LYS A 541 19.50 20.62 4.93
CA LYS A 541 19.55 21.28 3.61
C LYS A 541 20.99 21.71 3.33
N LEU A 542 21.54 21.27 2.18
CA LEU A 542 22.89 21.58 1.73
C LEU A 542 22.95 22.81 0.82
#